data_f48d7d8c3b9753fd944e037eb6e2c22c
#
_entry.id   f48d7d8c3b9753fd944e037eb6e2c22c
#
_cell.length_a   1.000
_cell.length_b   1.000
_cell.length_c   1.000
_cell.angle_alpha   90.00
_cell.angle_beta   90.00
_cell.angle_gamma   90.00
#
_symmetry.space_group_name_H-M   'P 1'
#
loop_
_entity.id
_entity.type
_entity.pdbx_description
1 polymer ?
#
loop_
_entity_poly.entity_id
_entity_poly.type
_entity_poly.pdbx_seq_one_letter_code
_entity_poly.pdbx_strand_id
1 'polypeptide(L)'
;ILNGTYPSTRWNYAKAISNSSIPVVSHENGQFQVYPDYKEINKYTGVLYPYNYEVFRRRLADNHLEKQALEFHRATAAWSALCYKADIEMCMRTPGMGGFQLLDLIDYPGQGSALVGLMDVFWKNKGGMSEDTFAGFCNKVVPMAEFKAYCWSNEEEFQARLIVANYDEADLKELPLRWKLETVAGKVVAKGEQVISVKQGAV
;
A
#
# COMPACT_ATOMS: atom_id res chain seq x y z
N ILE A 1 8.15 6.68 -8.01
CA ILE A 1 8.99 5.48 -8.29
C ILE A 1 8.11 4.35 -8.79
N LEU A 2 7.03 3.98 -8.10
CA LEU A 2 6.17 2.82 -8.46
C LEU A 2 5.67 2.84 -9.91
N ASN A 3 5.37 4.01 -10.46
CA ASN A 3 4.84 4.17 -11.82
C ASN A 3 5.93 4.28 -12.90
N GLY A 4 7.19 4.37 -12.53
CA GLY A 4 8.29 4.64 -13.47
C GLY A 4 9.38 3.58 -13.53
N THR A 5 9.27 2.51 -12.73
CA THR A 5 10.31 1.49 -12.61
C THR A 5 9.72 0.08 -12.55
N TYR A 6 10.56 -0.91 -12.76
CA TYR A 6 10.16 -2.31 -12.56
C TYR A 6 9.82 -2.57 -11.09
N PRO A 7 8.70 -3.25 -10.77
CA PRO A 7 8.28 -3.51 -9.41
C PRO A 7 9.33 -4.31 -8.62
N SER A 8 9.78 -3.73 -7.50
CA SER A 8 10.79 -4.33 -6.61
C SER A 8 10.62 -3.77 -5.20
N THR A 9 10.91 -4.56 -4.18
CA THR A 9 10.97 -4.08 -2.80
C THR A 9 12.34 -3.53 -2.40
N ARG A 10 13.29 -3.41 -3.35
CA ARG A 10 14.60 -2.82 -3.12
C ARG A 10 14.64 -1.30 -3.26
N TRP A 11 13.60 -0.69 -3.83
CA TRP A 11 13.52 0.77 -3.97
C TRP A 11 13.38 1.46 -2.63
N ASN A 12 14.09 2.57 -2.46
CA ASN A 12 14.01 3.47 -1.30
C ASN A 12 14.36 4.91 -1.71
N TYR A 13 14.22 5.84 -0.80
CA TYR A 13 14.48 7.26 -1.02
C TYR A 13 15.86 7.73 -0.52
N ALA A 14 16.76 6.83 -0.09
CA ALA A 14 18.05 7.20 0.50
C ALA A 14 18.85 8.20 -0.35
N LYS A 15 18.90 7.99 -1.68
CA LYS A 15 19.56 8.91 -2.61
C LYS A 15 18.86 10.28 -2.66
N ALA A 16 17.54 10.31 -2.63
CA ALA A 16 16.77 11.55 -2.74
C ALA A 16 16.92 12.43 -1.50
N ILE A 17 17.09 11.83 -0.31
CA ILE A 17 17.21 12.56 0.96
C ILE A 17 18.66 12.79 1.41
N SER A 18 19.66 12.25 0.70
CA SER A 18 21.08 12.24 1.13
C SER A 18 21.69 13.61 1.39
N ASN A 19 21.18 14.66 0.74
CA ASN A 19 21.68 16.02 0.89
C ASN A 19 20.88 16.87 1.88
N SER A 20 19.88 16.30 2.57
CA SER A 20 19.08 17.03 3.53
C SER A 20 19.69 16.94 4.93
N SER A 21 19.80 18.08 5.60
CA SER A 21 20.21 18.18 7.01
C SER A 21 19.04 18.22 7.98
N ILE A 22 17.81 18.18 7.46
CA ILE A 22 16.57 18.17 8.24
C ILE A 22 15.76 16.91 7.88
N PRO A 23 14.87 16.46 8.76
CA PRO A 23 13.98 15.33 8.45
C PRO A 23 13.17 15.56 7.17
N VAL A 24 13.16 14.59 6.29
CA VAL A 24 12.37 14.60 5.05
C VAL A 24 11.16 13.71 5.23
N VAL A 25 9.98 14.25 4.95
CA VAL A 25 8.71 13.53 4.97
C VAL A 25 8.21 13.40 3.54
N SER A 26 7.86 12.20 3.13
CA SER A 26 7.19 12.00 1.84
C SER A 26 5.78 12.58 1.90
N HIS A 27 5.40 13.33 0.86
CA HIS A 27 4.11 14.00 0.77
C HIS A 27 3.25 13.35 -0.30
N GLU A 28 1.94 13.28 -0.06
CA GLU A 28 0.95 12.73 -0.99
C GLU A 28 1.25 11.28 -1.44
N ASN A 29 1.70 10.44 -0.52
CA ASN A 29 1.82 9.01 -0.79
C ASN A 29 0.46 8.41 -1.11
N GLY A 30 0.42 7.55 -2.13
CA GLY A 30 -0.80 6.91 -2.57
C GLY A 30 -1.26 7.45 -3.92
N GLN A 31 -2.52 7.90 -4.03
CA GLN A 31 -3.15 8.37 -5.27
C GLN A 31 -3.31 7.24 -6.32
N PHE A 32 -3.50 6.01 -5.85
CA PHE A 32 -3.79 4.85 -6.69
C PHE A 32 -5.30 4.70 -6.86
N GLN A 33 -5.83 5.12 -8.00
CA GLN A 33 -7.27 5.19 -8.24
C GLN A 33 -7.96 3.83 -8.18
N VAL A 34 -9.11 3.83 -7.51
CA VAL A 34 -10.05 2.71 -7.45
C VAL A 34 -11.24 2.99 -8.35
N TYR A 35 -11.67 2.01 -9.12
CA TYR A 35 -12.87 2.14 -9.94
C TYR A 35 -14.11 2.34 -9.06
N PRO A 36 -15.07 3.24 -9.43
CA PRO A 36 -16.23 3.56 -8.60
C PRO A 36 -17.09 2.35 -8.20
N ASP A 37 -17.56 2.31 -6.95
CA ASP A 37 -18.72 1.50 -6.58
C ASP A 37 -19.99 2.34 -6.78
N TYR A 38 -20.74 2.08 -7.84
CA TYR A 38 -21.96 2.86 -8.15
C TYR A 38 -23.08 2.74 -7.12
N LYS A 39 -22.98 1.83 -6.14
CA LYS A 39 -23.89 1.78 -4.99
C LYS A 39 -23.75 3.00 -4.08
N GLU A 40 -22.61 3.69 -4.16
CA GLU A 40 -22.39 4.92 -3.41
C GLU A 40 -23.30 6.07 -3.84
N ILE A 41 -23.74 6.11 -5.09
CA ILE A 41 -24.64 7.13 -5.61
C ILE A 41 -25.83 7.37 -4.67
N ASN A 42 -26.42 6.28 -4.15
CA ASN A 42 -27.58 6.35 -3.28
C ASN A 42 -27.29 6.87 -1.86
N LYS A 43 -26.02 7.02 -1.48
CA LYS A 43 -25.62 7.57 -0.19
C LYS A 43 -25.56 9.10 -0.20
N TYR A 44 -25.50 9.72 -1.36
CA TYR A 44 -25.47 11.17 -1.51
C TYR A 44 -26.88 11.75 -1.35
N THR A 45 -27.25 12.09 -0.12
CA THR A 45 -28.60 12.60 0.22
C THR A 45 -28.59 14.09 0.61
N GLY A 46 -27.44 14.74 0.56
CA GLY A 46 -27.25 16.15 0.91
C GLY A 46 -27.08 17.05 -0.32
N VAL A 47 -26.31 18.11 -0.16
CA VAL A 47 -26.05 19.12 -1.21
C VAL A 47 -25.09 18.66 -2.30
N LEU A 48 -24.24 17.66 -1.99
CA LEU A 48 -23.32 17.11 -2.98
C LEU A 48 -24.04 16.10 -3.85
N TYR A 49 -23.94 16.27 -5.15
CA TYR A 49 -24.47 15.32 -6.13
C TYR A 49 -23.33 14.56 -6.79
N PRO A 50 -23.37 13.22 -6.86
CA PRO A 50 -22.28 12.39 -7.38
C PRO A 50 -22.26 12.35 -8.91
N TYR A 51 -22.18 13.51 -9.57
CA TYR A 51 -22.25 13.65 -11.02
C TYR A 51 -21.16 12.85 -11.75
N ASN A 52 -19.94 12.79 -11.18
CA ASN A 52 -18.83 11.99 -11.69
C ASN A 52 -19.20 10.51 -11.77
N TYR A 53 -19.82 9.93 -10.73
CA TYR A 53 -20.27 8.54 -10.71
C TYR A 53 -21.33 8.28 -11.79
N GLU A 54 -22.28 9.21 -11.96
CA GLU A 54 -23.32 9.08 -12.99
C GLU A 54 -22.71 9.11 -14.40
N VAL A 55 -21.72 9.98 -14.63
CA VAL A 55 -21.00 10.03 -15.92
C VAL A 55 -20.23 8.74 -16.17
N PHE A 56 -19.51 8.23 -15.17
CA PHE A 56 -18.73 7.00 -15.31
C PHE A 56 -19.65 5.79 -15.54
N ARG A 57 -20.76 5.70 -14.79
CA ARG A 57 -21.75 4.63 -14.97
C ARG A 57 -22.34 4.63 -16.38
N ARG A 58 -22.72 5.81 -16.91
CA ARG A 58 -23.24 5.94 -18.27
C ARG A 58 -22.19 5.51 -19.31
N ARG A 59 -20.97 6.01 -19.20
CA ARG A 59 -19.88 5.64 -20.12
C ARG A 59 -19.58 4.13 -20.09
N LEU A 60 -19.69 3.49 -18.94
CA LEU A 60 -19.54 2.05 -18.81
C LEU A 60 -20.65 1.31 -19.57
N ALA A 61 -21.90 1.77 -19.43
CA ALA A 61 -23.04 1.21 -20.14
C ALA A 61 -22.93 1.42 -21.66
N ASP A 62 -22.50 2.61 -22.11
CA ASP A 62 -22.27 2.91 -23.54
C ASP A 62 -21.22 1.96 -24.17
N ASN A 63 -20.33 1.39 -23.35
CA ASN A 63 -19.32 0.39 -23.76
C ASN A 63 -19.78 -1.06 -23.46
N HIS A 64 -21.00 -1.29 -23.03
CA HIS A 64 -21.55 -2.62 -22.71
C HIS A 64 -20.80 -3.38 -21.62
N LEU A 65 -20.20 -2.68 -20.64
CA LEU A 65 -19.37 -3.23 -19.58
C LEU A 65 -20.01 -3.13 -18.18
N GLU A 66 -21.26 -2.71 -18.06
CA GLU A 66 -21.93 -2.45 -16.79
C GLU A 66 -21.99 -3.66 -15.85
N LYS A 67 -22.04 -4.87 -16.41
CA LYS A 67 -22.02 -6.11 -15.62
C LYS A 67 -20.66 -6.36 -14.93
N GLN A 68 -19.60 -5.75 -15.42
CA GLN A 68 -18.23 -5.90 -14.91
C GLN A 68 -17.86 -4.83 -13.89
N ALA A 69 -18.71 -3.85 -13.62
CA ALA A 69 -18.44 -2.71 -12.74
C ALA A 69 -17.88 -3.13 -11.38
N LEU A 70 -18.49 -4.13 -10.74
CA LEU A 70 -18.06 -4.62 -9.43
C LEU A 70 -16.71 -5.34 -9.49
N GLU A 71 -16.41 -6.02 -10.58
CA GLU A 71 -15.12 -6.69 -10.79
C GLU A 71 -14.02 -5.65 -10.97
N PHE A 72 -14.25 -4.59 -11.75
CA PHE A 72 -13.33 -3.47 -11.89
C PHE A 72 -13.06 -2.78 -10.55
N HIS A 73 -14.11 -2.54 -9.76
CA HIS A 73 -13.96 -1.98 -8.42
C HIS A 73 -13.07 -2.87 -7.54
N ARG A 74 -13.37 -4.16 -7.45
CA ARG A 74 -12.61 -5.12 -6.62
C ARG A 74 -11.15 -5.25 -7.06
N ALA A 75 -10.91 -5.37 -8.36
CA ALA A 75 -9.56 -5.52 -8.91
C ALA A 75 -8.72 -4.27 -8.64
N THR A 76 -9.28 -3.08 -8.88
CA THR A 76 -8.57 -1.82 -8.66
C THR A 76 -8.39 -1.51 -7.18
N ALA A 77 -9.33 -1.86 -6.30
CA ALA A 77 -9.18 -1.72 -4.86
C ALA A 77 -8.04 -2.61 -4.32
N ALA A 78 -7.99 -3.87 -4.74
CA ALA A 78 -6.91 -4.79 -4.37
C ALA A 78 -5.54 -4.29 -4.90
N TRP A 79 -5.50 -3.81 -6.14
CA TRP A 79 -4.28 -3.22 -6.72
C TRP A 79 -3.83 -1.97 -5.98
N SER A 80 -4.75 -1.04 -5.71
CA SER A 80 -4.48 0.18 -4.93
C SER A 80 -3.89 -0.17 -3.56
N ALA A 81 -4.45 -1.15 -2.88
CA ALA A 81 -3.98 -1.63 -1.58
C ALA A 81 -2.52 -2.14 -1.62
N LEU A 82 -2.16 -2.91 -2.65
CA LEU A 82 -0.77 -3.36 -2.86
C LEU A 82 0.17 -2.20 -3.15
N CYS A 83 -0.27 -1.20 -3.93
CA CYS A 83 0.51 -0.01 -4.22
C CYS A 83 0.73 0.85 -2.96
N TYR A 84 -0.29 1.03 -2.11
CA TYR A 84 -0.15 1.70 -0.81
C TYR A 84 0.86 1.01 0.08
N LYS A 85 0.78 -0.33 0.18
CA LYS A 85 1.78 -1.11 0.93
C LYS A 85 3.19 -0.88 0.40
N ALA A 86 3.39 -0.96 -0.91
CA ALA A 86 4.70 -0.79 -1.53
C ALA A 86 5.27 0.61 -1.29
N ASP A 87 4.44 1.66 -1.36
CA ASP A 87 4.83 3.06 -1.18
C ASP A 87 5.17 3.37 0.29
N ILE A 88 4.33 2.92 1.22
CA ILE A 88 4.57 3.06 2.66
C ILE A 88 5.85 2.32 3.07
N GLU A 89 6.00 1.05 2.68
CA GLU A 89 7.19 0.28 3.00
C GLU A 89 8.47 0.88 2.38
N MET A 90 8.37 1.54 1.23
CA MET A 90 9.50 2.25 0.62
C MET A 90 9.97 3.41 1.51
N CYS A 91 9.06 4.17 2.13
CA CYS A 91 9.39 5.16 3.13
C CYS A 91 9.98 4.50 4.39
N MET A 92 9.33 3.46 4.90
CA MET A 92 9.72 2.78 6.14
C MET A 92 11.12 2.16 6.06
N ARG A 93 11.53 1.62 4.90
CA ARG A 93 12.88 1.05 4.72
C ARG A 93 13.94 2.05 4.27
N THR A 94 13.62 3.35 4.22
CA THR A 94 14.58 4.40 3.89
C THR A 94 15.27 4.90 5.15
N PRO A 95 16.56 4.62 5.38
CA PRO A 95 17.29 5.13 6.54
C PRO A 95 17.28 6.67 6.57
N GLY A 96 16.93 7.25 7.72
CA GLY A 96 16.89 8.71 7.89
C GLY A 96 15.63 9.38 7.34
N MET A 97 14.65 8.63 6.87
CA MET A 97 13.35 9.19 6.48
C MET A 97 12.58 9.67 7.70
N GLY A 98 12.04 10.88 7.64
CA GLY A 98 11.28 11.47 8.76
C GLY A 98 9.82 11.00 8.85
N GLY A 99 9.31 10.36 7.80
CA GLY A 99 7.93 9.87 7.76
C GLY A 99 7.29 10.01 6.39
N PHE A 100 5.96 9.87 6.36
CA PHE A 100 5.15 10.02 5.14
C PHE A 100 3.75 10.55 5.48
N GLN A 101 3.09 11.11 4.49
CA GLN A 101 1.69 11.55 4.53
C GLN A 101 0.92 10.88 3.39
N LEU A 102 -0.24 10.30 3.70
CA LEU A 102 -1.10 9.69 2.69
C LEU A 102 -1.99 10.74 2.01
N LEU A 103 -2.22 10.57 0.73
CA LEU A 103 -3.28 11.20 -0.03
C LEU A 103 -3.98 10.12 -0.89
N ASP A 104 -5.03 9.51 -0.36
CA ASP A 104 -5.68 9.79 0.91
C ASP A 104 -6.11 8.50 1.60
N LEU A 105 -6.50 8.54 2.88
CA LEU A 105 -7.12 7.41 3.55
C LEU A 105 -8.57 7.23 3.07
N ILE A 106 -9.27 8.33 2.80
CA ILE A 106 -10.63 8.37 2.27
C ILE A 106 -10.65 9.07 0.90
N ASP A 107 -11.67 8.78 0.10
CA ASP A 107 -11.89 9.52 -1.14
C ASP A 107 -12.19 11.00 -0.86
N TYR A 108 -11.70 11.86 -1.74
CA TYR A 108 -11.95 13.28 -1.66
C TYR A 108 -13.12 13.69 -2.60
N PRO A 109 -14.28 14.08 -2.05
CA PRO A 109 -15.45 14.39 -2.89
C PRO A 109 -15.32 15.72 -3.67
N GLY A 110 -14.34 16.55 -3.33
CA GLY A 110 -14.07 17.82 -4.01
C GLY A 110 -13.40 17.69 -5.37
N GLN A 111 -12.84 16.53 -5.69
CA GLN A 111 -12.29 16.22 -7.01
C GLN A 111 -13.04 15.04 -7.62
N GLY A 112 -13.72 15.26 -8.73
CA GLY A 112 -14.59 14.25 -9.32
C GLY A 112 -13.92 12.93 -9.74
N SER A 113 -12.61 12.87 -9.79
CA SER A 113 -11.83 11.67 -10.14
C SER A 113 -10.87 11.22 -9.04
N ALA A 114 -10.87 11.84 -7.86
CA ALA A 114 -9.97 11.51 -6.77
C ALA A 114 -10.50 10.35 -5.90
N LEU A 115 -10.76 9.20 -6.52
CA LEU A 115 -11.19 7.97 -5.88
C LEU A 115 -9.97 7.14 -5.43
N VAL A 116 -9.06 7.80 -4.71
CA VAL A 116 -7.75 7.25 -4.35
C VAL A 116 -7.67 6.69 -2.94
N GLY A 117 -8.69 6.92 -2.11
CA GLY A 117 -8.75 6.43 -0.74
C GLY A 117 -8.85 4.90 -0.64
N LEU A 118 -8.37 4.36 0.45
CA LEU A 118 -8.65 2.97 0.86
C LEU A 118 -10.11 2.80 1.31
N MET A 119 -10.72 3.91 1.76
CA MET A 119 -12.13 4.01 2.12
C MET A 119 -12.85 4.98 1.20
N ASP A 120 -14.16 4.81 1.05
CA ASP A 120 -15.03 5.75 0.35
C ASP A 120 -15.24 7.05 1.18
N VAL A 121 -15.90 8.06 0.60
CA VAL A 121 -16.19 9.34 1.27
C VAL A 121 -17.07 9.19 2.51
N PHE A 122 -17.69 8.04 2.71
CA PHE A 122 -18.55 7.69 3.85
C PHE A 122 -17.82 6.80 4.87
N TRP A 123 -16.48 6.74 4.82
CA TRP A 123 -15.63 5.95 5.71
C TRP A 123 -15.85 4.43 5.63
N LYS A 124 -16.36 3.95 4.51
CA LYS A 124 -16.52 2.52 4.27
C LYS A 124 -15.31 1.97 3.52
N ASN A 125 -14.74 0.89 4.03
CA ASN A 125 -13.65 0.16 3.38
C ASN A 125 -14.09 -0.32 1.99
N LYS A 126 -13.28 -0.04 0.96
CA LYS A 126 -13.51 -0.47 -0.42
C LYS A 126 -13.23 -1.95 -0.67
N GLY A 127 -12.77 -2.68 0.35
CA GLY A 127 -12.51 -4.11 0.26
C GLY A 127 -11.16 -4.49 -0.36
N GLY A 128 -10.26 -3.52 -0.55
CA GLY A 128 -8.90 -3.78 -1.07
C GLY A 128 -8.00 -4.50 -0.05
N MET A 129 -8.15 -4.19 1.23
CA MET A 129 -7.46 -4.87 2.34
C MET A 129 -8.22 -4.70 3.65
N SER A 130 -7.91 -5.56 4.63
CA SER A 130 -8.40 -5.42 6.01
C SER A 130 -7.56 -4.43 6.80
N GLU A 131 -8.11 -3.96 7.93
CA GLU A 131 -7.40 -3.11 8.89
C GLU A 131 -6.15 -3.79 9.45
N ASP A 132 -6.23 -5.07 9.79
CA ASP A 132 -5.09 -5.87 10.27
C ASP A 132 -3.99 -5.96 9.21
N THR A 133 -4.35 -6.11 7.93
CA THR A 133 -3.38 -6.12 6.84
C THR A 133 -2.68 -4.76 6.71
N PHE A 134 -3.43 -3.66 6.82
CA PHE A 134 -2.86 -2.31 6.80
C PHE A 134 -1.93 -2.08 8.00
N ALA A 135 -2.34 -2.46 9.22
CA ALA A 135 -1.52 -2.38 10.43
C ALA A 135 -0.23 -3.22 10.34
N GLY A 136 -0.21 -4.27 9.50
CA GLY A 136 0.95 -5.11 9.28
C GLY A 136 2.14 -4.40 8.61
N PHE A 137 1.90 -3.32 7.85
CA PHE A 137 2.95 -2.54 7.18
C PHE A 137 2.93 -1.05 7.51
N CYS A 138 1.91 -0.56 8.21
CA CYS A 138 1.80 0.82 8.69
C CYS A 138 1.70 0.81 10.21
N ASN A 139 2.83 0.63 10.88
CA ASN A 139 2.94 0.48 12.32
C ASN A 139 4.28 1.03 12.83
N LYS A 140 4.45 1.10 14.14
CA LYS A 140 5.69 1.54 14.79
C LYS A 140 6.86 0.60 14.51
N VAL A 141 6.63 -0.70 14.46
CA VAL A 141 7.63 -1.72 14.13
C VAL A 141 7.14 -2.53 12.95
N VAL A 142 7.90 -2.52 11.86
CA VAL A 142 7.49 -3.17 10.62
C VAL A 142 8.58 -4.10 10.11
N PRO A 143 8.37 -5.43 10.16
CA PRO A 143 9.23 -6.37 9.46
C PRO A 143 8.89 -6.37 7.96
N MET A 144 9.92 -6.31 7.12
CA MET A 144 9.80 -6.23 5.65
C MET A 144 10.72 -7.25 4.99
N ALA A 145 10.39 -7.63 3.75
CA ALA A 145 11.25 -8.45 2.91
C ALA A 145 11.71 -7.66 1.68
N GLU A 146 13.01 -7.58 1.47
CA GLU A 146 13.62 -7.03 0.26
C GLU A 146 13.93 -8.12 -0.75
N PHE A 147 13.36 -8.00 -1.95
CA PHE A 147 13.66 -8.88 -3.09
C PHE A 147 13.63 -8.10 -4.41
N LYS A 148 14.32 -8.63 -5.43
CA LYS A 148 14.53 -7.91 -6.68
C LYS A 148 13.28 -7.70 -7.52
N ALA A 149 12.31 -8.61 -7.46
CA ALA A 149 11.14 -8.63 -8.32
C ALA A 149 9.98 -9.40 -7.69
N TYR A 150 8.75 -9.07 -8.08
CA TYR A 150 7.55 -9.80 -7.66
C TYR A 150 7.28 -11.05 -8.52
N CYS A 151 7.82 -11.09 -9.74
CA CYS A 151 7.70 -12.23 -10.64
C CYS A 151 9.05 -12.91 -10.80
N TRP A 152 9.06 -14.21 -10.71
CA TRP A 152 10.24 -15.07 -10.79
C TRP A 152 9.97 -16.23 -11.74
N SER A 153 10.94 -16.61 -12.54
CA SER A 153 10.87 -17.83 -13.33
C SER A 153 11.24 -19.05 -12.48
N ASN A 154 10.90 -20.23 -12.95
CA ASN A 154 11.30 -21.49 -12.31
C ASN A 154 12.79 -21.80 -12.41
N GLU A 155 13.54 -21.04 -13.19
CA GLU A 155 15.00 -21.14 -13.36
C GLU A 155 15.75 -20.17 -12.40
N GLU A 156 15.05 -19.29 -11.75
CA GLU A 156 15.63 -18.32 -10.85
C GLU A 156 15.56 -18.79 -9.39
N GLU A 157 16.62 -18.50 -8.64
CA GLU A 157 16.62 -18.69 -7.19
C GLU A 157 15.97 -17.50 -6.49
N PHE A 158 14.91 -17.72 -5.72
CA PHE A 158 14.30 -16.68 -4.90
C PHE A 158 15.20 -16.30 -3.74
N GLN A 159 15.58 -15.02 -3.69
CA GLN A 159 16.41 -14.46 -2.64
C GLN A 159 15.71 -13.24 -2.03
N ALA A 160 15.61 -13.22 -0.70
CA ALA A 160 15.08 -12.10 0.05
C ALA A 160 15.99 -11.76 1.25
N ARG A 161 16.12 -10.47 1.54
CA ARG A 161 16.71 -9.96 2.77
C ARG A 161 15.57 -9.52 3.69
N LEU A 162 15.61 -9.92 4.95
CA LEU A 162 14.68 -9.43 5.96
C LEU A 162 15.24 -8.17 6.60
N ILE A 163 14.40 -7.16 6.74
CA ILE A 163 14.72 -5.90 7.41
C ILE A 163 13.59 -5.57 8.38
N VAL A 164 13.90 -4.79 9.41
CA VAL A 164 12.91 -4.35 10.40
C VAL A 164 13.10 -2.86 10.64
N ALA A 165 12.08 -2.07 10.33
CA ALA A 165 12.03 -0.67 10.70
C ALA A 165 11.50 -0.54 12.13
N ASN A 166 12.18 0.25 12.97
CA ASN A 166 11.77 0.53 14.34
C ASN A 166 11.53 2.03 14.53
N TYR A 167 10.29 2.45 14.46
CA TYR A 167 9.84 3.82 14.75
C TYR A 167 9.13 3.92 16.11
N ASP A 168 9.30 2.90 16.96
CA ASP A 168 8.77 2.96 18.32
C ASP A 168 9.63 3.85 19.24
N GLU A 169 9.18 4.09 20.45
CA GLU A 169 9.81 4.98 21.43
C GLU A 169 11.06 4.38 22.10
N ALA A 170 11.37 3.11 21.83
CA ALA A 170 12.48 2.39 22.46
C ALA A 170 13.22 1.46 21.46
N ASP A 171 14.46 1.12 21.85
CA ASP A 171 15.23 0.08 21.16
C ASP A 171 14.54 -1.28 21.31
N LEU A 172 14.51 -2.02 20.21
CA LEU A 172 14.17 -3.44 20.25
C LEU A 172 15.42 -4.23 20.63
N LYS A 173 15.33 -5.08 21.65
CA LYS A 173 16.47 -5.86 22.15
C LYS A 173 16.11 -7.34 22.17
N GLU A 174 16.96 -8.15 21.54
CA GLU A 174 16.90 -9.62 21.56
C GLU A 174 15.51 -10.19 21.22
N LEU A 175 14.84 -9.62 20.20
CA LEU A 175 13.51 -10.09 19.76
C LEU A 175 13.64 -11.17 18.70
N PRO A 176 12.79 -12.21 18.72
CA PRO A 176 12.76 -13.22 17.67
C PRO A 176 12.07 -12.67 16.41
N LEU A 177 12.80 -12.60 15.32
CA LEU A 177 12.24 -12.38 13.98
C LEU A 177 11.96 -13.75 13.35
N ARG A 178 10.70 -14.08 13.19
CA ARG A 178 10.25 -15.32 12.56
C ARG A 178 9.75 -15.06 11.15
N TRP A 179 10.09 -15.99 10.25
CA TRP A 179 9.61 -15.91 8.86
C TRP A 179 9.22 -17.29 8.34
N LYS A 180 8.36 -17.29 7.35
CA LYS A 180 7.99 -18.48 6.58
C LYS A 180 7.74 -18.11 5.12
N LEU A 181 8.08 -19.01 4.22
CA LEU A 181 7.72 -18.98 2.82
C LEU A 181 6.68 -20.06 2.58
N GLU A 182 5.53 -19.68 2.06
CA GLU A 182 4.41 -20.58 1.82
C GLU A 182 3.96 -20.52 0.36
N THR A 183 3.45 -21.62 -0.16
CA THR A 183 2.69 -21.62 -1.41
C THR A 183 1.33 -20.94 -1.19
N VAL A 184 0.66 -20.55 -2.29
CA VAL A 184 -0.72 -20.04 -2.24
C VAL A 184 -1.69 -21.03 -1.59
N ALA A 185 -1.41 -22.32 -1.66
CA ALA A 185 -2.19 -23.37 -1.00
C ALA A 185 -1.85 -23.56 0.50
N GLY A 186 -1.00 -22.70 1.08
CA GLY A 186 -0.64 -22.75 2.50
C GLY A 186 0.45 -23.78 2.88
N LYS A 187 1.09 -24.44 1.88
CA LYS A 187 2.21 -25.35 2.18
C LYS A 187 3.47 -24.54 2.48
N VAL A 188 4.03 -24.74 3.68
CA VAL A 188 5.32 -24.13 4.06
C VAL A 188 6.45 -24.74 3.24
N VAL A 189 7.19 -23.91 2.51
CA VAL A 189 8.35 -24.29 1.70
C VAL A 189 9.63 -24.10 2.50
N ALA A 190 9.73 -22.99 3.24
CA ALA A 190 10.86 -22.68 4.10
C ALA A 190 10.40 -21.83 5.29
N LYS A 191 11.13 -21.89 6.39
CA LYS A 191 10.90 -21.05 7.58
C LYS A 191 12.18 -20.87 8.36
N GLY A 192 12.26 -19.82 9.16
CA GLY A 192 13.39 -19.60 10.04
C GLY A 192 13.07 -18.61 11.15
N GLU A 193 14.00 -18.52 12.08
CA GLU A 193 13.98 -17.60 13.20
C GLU A 193 15.38 -17.03 13.42
N GLN A 194 15.46 -15.74 13.73
CA GLN A 194 16.70 -15.06 14.08
C GLN A 194 16.43 -14.08 15.20
N VAL A 195 17.32 -14.02 16.19
CA VAL A 195 17.26 -12.96 17.22
C VAL A 195 17.86 -11.69 16.66
N ILE A 196 17.14 -10.59 16.79
CA ILE A 196 17.53 -9.28 16.29
C ILE A 196 17.46 -8.22 17.38
N SER A 197 18.27 -7.17 17.20
CA SER A 197 18.17 -5.94 17.96
C SER A 197 18.19 -4.77 16.99
N VAL A 198 17.25 -3.85 17.13
CA VAL A 198 17.07 -2.68 16.23
C VAL A 198 16.93 -1.43 17.09
N LYS A 199 17.78 -0.44 16.87
CA LYS A 199 17.70 0.83 17.59
C LYS A 199 16.45 1.61 17.18
N GLN A 200 15.98 2.47 18.08
CA GLN A 200 14.95 3.46 17.77
C GLN A 200 15.36 4.30 16.56
N GLY A 201 14.44 4.52 15.62
CA GLY A 201 14.65 5.27 14.38
C GLY A 201 15.54 4.58 13.34
N ALA A 202 15.90 3.29 13.54
CA ALA A 202 16.73 2.52 12.61
C ALA A 202 15.92 1.55 11.72
N VAL A 203 16.56 1.16 10.62
CA VAL A 203 16.09 0.16 9.67
C VAL A 203 17.18 -0.87 9.41
#